data_03044fea26b14335b729791cdcd8eb7a
#
_entry.id   03044fea26b14335b729791cdcd8eb7a
#
_cell.length_a   1.000
_cell.length_b   1.000
_cell.length_c   1.000
_cell.angle_alpha   90.00
_cell.angle_beta   90.00
_cell.angle_gamma   90.00
#
_symmetry.space_group_name_H-M   'P 1'
#
loop_
_entity.id
_entity.type
_entity.pdbx_description
1 polymer ?
#
loop_
_entity_poly.entity_id
_entity_poly.type
_entity_poly.pdbx_seq_one_letter_code
_entity_poly.pdbx_strand_id
1 'polypeptide(L)'
;MDGMTGDSGGTCPVMHGASTEGRTVQSMNDRNSIVGGRSNRDWWPNQLDLGILHQHSSLSNPMGTGFDYSAAFRTLDLAAVRQDLVALMTTSQDWWPADYGHYGPFFVRMAWHAAGTYRTGDGRGGASAGTQRFAPLNSWPDNGNLDKARRLLWPIKQKYGSTLSWADLLVFTGNVALESMGFATFGFGGGRADVWEAEGDIYWGPEADWLGDKRYAGERLLANPLAAVQMGLIYVNPEGPNGEPNPLAAAHDIRETFARMAMNDEETVALIAGGHTFGKTHGAGETTNVGPEPEGASIEMQGLGWKNSFGSGKGVYSITSGIEGAWTPNPIQWNNGCFETLFGCAWQLTKSLPAPTSGRPPPRPRRPPCPTRTTPRGATPR
;
A
#
# COMPACT_ATOMS: atom_id res chain seq x y z
N MET A 1 -38.35 28.33 13.86
CA MET A 1 -36.99 28.73 14.26
C MET A 1 -36.29 27.44 14.71
N ASP A 2 -35.85 26.65 13.75
CA ASP A 2 -35.19 25.38 14.05
C ASP A 2 -33.86 25.38 13.35
N GLY A 3 -32.82 25.39 14.20
CA GLY A 3 -31.43 25.36 13.76
C GLY A 3 -31.04 23.94 13.36
N MET A 4 -30.75 23.75 12.09
CA MET A 4 -30.07 22.56 11.62
C MET A 4 -28.57 22.75 11.82
N THR A 5 -28.01 22.07 12.81
CA THR A 5 -26.59 21.85 12.93
C THR A 5 -26.19 20.74 11.97
N GLY A 6 -25.57 21.10 10.87
CA GLY A 6 -24.97 20.14 9.95
C GLY A 6 -23.67 19.61 10.54
N ASP A 7 -23.66 18.35 10.87
CA ASP A 7 -22.46 17.57 11.19
C ASP A 7 -21.73 17.26 9.88
N SER A 8 -20.67 18.02 9.59
CA SER A 8 -19.77 17.74 8.46
C SER A 8 -18.55 16.99 8.95
N GLY A 9 -18.74 15.72 9.34
CA GLY A 9 -17.63 14.78 9.54
C GLY A 9 -16.99 14.48 8.20
N GLY A 10 -15.91 15.18 7.86
CA GLY A 10 -15.06 14.87 6.71
C GLY A 10 -14.29 13.60 7.00
N THR A 11 -14.78 12.49 6.54
CA THR A 11 -14.07 11.20 6.56
C THR A 11 -13.13 11.11 5.38
N CYS A 12 -11.93 10.61 5.63
CA CYS A 12 -10.95 10.28 4.61
C CYS A 12 -11.60 9.43 3.50
N PRO A 13 -11.50 9.81 2.22
CA PRO A 13 -12.17 9.09 1.15
C PRO A 13 -11.54 7.75 0.79
N VAL A 14 -10.68 7.20 1.64
CA VAL A 14 -10.16 5.85 1.49
C VAL A 14 -11.21 4.88 2.04
N MET A 15 -12.14 4.51 1.19
CA MET A 15 -12.99 3.32 1.29
C MET A 15 -13.85 3.17 2.54
N HIS A 16 -14.96 3.85 2.59
CA HIS A 16 -16.10 3.32 3.34
C HIS A 16 -16.75 2.22 2.49
N GLY A 17 -16.45 0.97 2.83
CA GLY A 17 -17.25 -0.14 2.39
C GLY A 17 -18.71 0.13 2.81
N ALA A 18 -19.62 0.01 1.87
CA ALA A 18 -21.03 0.12 2.14
C ALA A 18 -21.37 -0.79 3.32
N SER A 19 -21.95 -0.21 4.37
CA SER A 19 -22.56 -0.95 5.47
C SER A 19 -23.70 -1.78 4.89
N THR A 20 -23.43 -3.04 4.58
CA THR A 20 -24.47 -4.02 4.40
C THR A 20 -24.95 -4.41 5.80
N GLU A 21 -26.07 -3.85 6.20
CA GLU A 21 -26.82 -4.34 7.35
C GLU A 21 -26.97 -5.87 7.23
N GLY A 22 -26.54 -6.59 8.26
CA GLY A 22 -27.04 -7.92 8.58
C GLY A 22 -26.46 -9.10 7.87
N ARG A 23 -25.20 -9.10 7.41
CA ARG A 23 -24.49 -10.36 7.15
C ARG A 23 -23.48 -10.62 8.26
N THR A 24 -23.90 -11.44 9.21
CA THR A 24 -22.97 -12.21 10.03
C THR A 24 -21.98 -12.87 9.06
N VAL A 25 -20.70 -12.52 9.18
CA VAL A 25 -19.63 -13.24 8.48
C VAL A 25 -19.62 -14.66 9.05
N GLN A 26 -20.36 -15.54 8.40
CA GLN A 26 -20.19 -16.96 8.62
C GLN A 26 -18.79 -17.31 8.10
N SER A 27 -17.96 -17.74 9.02
CA SER A 27 -16.60 -18.16 8.79
C SER A 27 -16.55 -19.16 7.62
N MET A 28 -15.57 -19.00 6.73
CA MET A 28 -15.34 -19.90 5.61
C MET A 28 -15.11 -21.38 5.98
N ASN A 29 -14.99 -21.68 7.27
CA ASN A 29 -14.83 -23.03 7.79
C ASN A 29 -16.15 -23.84 7.90
N ASP A 30 -17.31 -23.22 7.70
CA ASP A 30 -18.60 -23.94 7.81
C ASP A 30 -18.92 -24.83 6.59
N ARG A 31 -18.13 -24.81 5.54
CA ARG A 31 -18.45 -25.52 4.30
C ARG A 31 -18.03 -26.99 4.25
N ASN A 32 -17.30 -27.50 5.24
CA ASN A 32 -16.80 -28.89 5.23
C ASN A 32 -17.43 -29.83 6.26
N SER A 33 -18.49 -29.41 6.96
CA SER A 33 -19.24 -30.33 7.81
C SER A 33 -20.32 -31.05 6.98
N ILE A 34 -19.94 -32.08 6.25
CA ILE A 34 -20.88 -32.93 5.47
C ILE A 34 -21.76 -33.79 6.39
N VAL A 35 -21.43 -33.89 7.65
CA VAL A 35 -22.21 -34.68 8.63
C VAL A 35 -22.22 -33.85 9.91
N GLY A 36 -23.27 -33.20 10.24
CA GLY A 36 -23.63 -32.48 11.46
C GLY A 36 -22.79 -32.63 12.73
N GLY A 37 -21.52 -32.93 12.58
CA GLY A 37 -20.51 -32.99 13.65
C GLY A 37 -20.14 -31.60 14.08
N ARG A 38 -20.18 -31.36 15.38
CA ARG A 38 -19.71 -30.11 15.96
C ARG A 38 -18.23 -29.93 15.67
N SER A 39 -17.86 -28.76 15.15
CA SER A 39 -16.49 -28.37 15.01
C SER A 39 -15.90 -28.08 16.41
N ASN A 40 -14.60 -28.12 16.54
CA ASN A 40 -13.93 -27.66 17.77
C ASN A 40 -14.39 -26.26 18.23
N ARG A 41 -14.78 -25.43 17.30
CA ARG A 41 -15.30 -24.06 17.51
C ARG A 41 -16.63 -24.02 18.24
N ASP A 42 -17.44 -25.08 18.11
CA ASP A 42 -18.79 -25.17 18.73
C ASP A 42 -18.69 -25.57 20.19
N TRP A 43 -17.56 -26.08 20.64
CA TRP A 43 -17.35 -26.57 21.99
C TRP A 43 -16.78 -25.52 22.94
N TRP A 44 -16.04 -24.53 22.40
CA TRP A 44 -15.35 -23.59 23.25
C TRP A 44 -15.08 -22.27 22.54
N PRO A 45 -15.64 -21.15 22.97
CA PRO A 45 -15.50 -19.87 22.29
C PRO A 45 -14.04 -19.35 22.26
N ASN A 46 -13.17 -19.79 23.16
CA ASN A 46 -11.77 -19.39 23.28
C ASN A 46 -10.81 -20.55 23.04
N GLN A 47 -11.21 -21.52 22.23
CA GLN A 47 -10.31 -22.64 21.97
C GLN A 47 -9.15 -22.26 21.06
N LEU A 48 -8.06 -23.01 21.22
CA LEU A 48 -6.86 -22.88 20.44
C LEU A 48 -7.15 -23.13 18.95
N ASP A 49 -6.70 -22.24 18.07
CA ASP A 49 -6.74 -22.47 16.65
C ASP A 49 -5.67 -23.51 16.27
N LEU A 50 -6.11 -24.73 16.07
CA LEU A 50 -5.23 -25.83 15.65
C LEU A 50 -4.88 -25.79 14.16
N GLY A 51 -5.52 -24.94 13.38
CA GLY A 51 -5.24 -24.75 11.95
C GLY A 51 -3.80 -24.36 11.68
N ILE A 52 -3.19 -23.58 12.58
CA ILE A 52 -1.79 -23.16 12.48
C ILE A 52 -0.79 -24.33 12.50
N LEU A 53 -1.14 -25.46 13.09
CA LEU A 53 -0.27 -26.65 13.11
C LEU A 53 -0.07 -27.26 11.72
N HIS A 54 -0.92 -26.94 10.78
CA HIS A 54 -0.85 -27.39 9.40
C HIS A 54 -0.38 -26.31 8.43
N GLN A 55 -0.15 -25.09 8.92
CA GLN A 55 0.31 -23.97 8.12
C GLN A 55 1.70 -24.25 7.54
N HIS A 56 1.89 -23.90 6.28
CA HIS A 56 3.12 -24.15 5.51
C HIS A 56 3.56 -25.62 5.46
N SER A 57 2.59 -26.54 5.48
CA SER A 57 2.90 -27.95 5.34
C SER A 57 3.52 -28.26 3.97
N SER A 58 4.25 -29.35 3.87
CA SER A 58 4.81 -29.82 2.59
C SER A 58 3.72 -30.10 1.53
N LEU A 59 2.47 -30.33 1.97
CA LEU A 59 1.33 -30.58 1.08
C LEU A 59 0.82 -29.30 0.41
N SER A 60 0.99 -28.14 1.02
CA SER A 60 0.64 -26.84 0.43
C SER A 60 1.72 -26.30 -0.51
N ASN A 61 2.92 -26.88 -0.48
CA ASN A 61 4.04 -26.45 -1.32
C ASN A 61 4.01 -27.14 -2.70
N PRO A 62 3.67 -26.43 -3.79
CA PRO A 62 3.57 -27.02 -5.13
C PRO A 62 4.94 -27.40 -5.71
N MET A 63 6.03 -26.96 -5.11
CA MET A 63 7.40 -27.23 -5.57
C MET A 63 7.91 -28.62 -5.14
N GLY A 64 7.22 -29.24 -4.18
CA GLY A 64 7.62 -30.51 -3.60
C GLY A 64 8.79 -30.41 -2.62
N THR A 65 9.03 -31.51 -1.90
CA THR A 65 10.00 -31.53 -0.78
C THR A 65 11.47 -31.50 -1.20
N GLY A 66 11.77 -31.81 -2.47
CA GLY A 66 13.14 -31.81 -3.00
C GLY A 66 13.59 -30.47 -3.59
N PHE A 67 12.74 -29.46 -3.63
CA PHE A 67 13.08 -28.18 -4.21
C PHE A 67 13.82 -27.27 -3.22
N ASP A 68 15.03 -26.87 -3.59
CA ASP A 68 15.84 -25.86 -2.87
C ASP A 68 15.85 -24.55 -3.65
N TYR A 69 15.07 -23.58 -3.17
CA TYR A 69 14.99 -22.26 -3.82
C TYR A 69 16.35 -21.54 -3.82
N SER A 70 17.13 -21.64 -2.76
CA SER A 70 18.43 -20.99 -2.69
C SER A 70 19.39 -21.56 -3.76
N ALA A 71 19.34 -22.86 -4.01
CA ALA A 71 20.09 -23.48 -5.10
C ALA A 71 19.58 -23.03 -6.47
N ALA A 72 18.26 -23.00 -6.67
CA ALA A 72 17.63 -22.53 -7.89
C ALA A 72 17.97 -21.05 -8.18
N PHE A 73 17.86 -20.18 -7.18
CA PHE A 73 18.19 -18.76 -7.30
C PHE A 73 19.66 -18.52 -7.74
N ARG A 74 20.60 -19.33 -7.28
CA ARG A 74 22.02 -19.21 -7.69
C ARG A 74 22.26 -19.48 -9.18
N THR A 75 21.31 -20.10 -9.86
CA THR A 75 21.38 -20.32 -11.33
C THR A 75 20.75 -19.18 -12.12
N LEU A 76 20.11 -18.22 -11.45
CA LEU A 76 19.41 -17.12 -12.09
C LEU A 76 20.38 -16.06 -12.61
N ASP A 77 20.20 -15.66 -13.86
CA ASP A 77 20.85 -14.47 -14.41
C ASP A 77 20.11 -13.20 -13.97
N LEU A 78 20.57 -12.62 -12.86
CA LEU A 78 19.99 -11.38 -12.32
C LEU A 78 20.17 -10.18 -13.27
N ALA A 79 21.21 -10.17 -14.12
CA ALA A 79 21.39 -9.11 -15.09
C ALA A 79 20.30 -9.16 -16.16
N ALA A 80 19.95 -10.36 -16.62
CA ALA A 80 18.83 -10.55 -17.55
C ALA A 80 17.48 -10.14 -16.92
N VAL A 81 17.23 -10.54 -15.67
CA VAL A 81 16.02 -10.10 -14.95
C VAL A 81 15.96 -8.57 -14.85
N ARG A 82 17.11 -7.94 -14.51
CA ARG A 82 17.20 -6.47 -14.43
C ARG A 82 16.87 -5.81 -15.77
N GLN A 83 17.38 -6.34 -16.88
CA GLN A 83 17.08 -5.82 -18.22
C GLN A 83 15.58 -5.91 -18.55
N ASP A 84 14.94 -7.04 -18.26
CA ASP A 84 13.49 -7.20 -18.45
C ASP A 84 12.68 -6.22 -17.58
N LEU A 85 13.09 -6.03 -16.33
CA LEU A 85 12.44 -5.07 -15.43
C LEU A 85 12.63 -3.63 -15.93
N VAL A 86 13.81 -3.23 -16.37
CA VAL A 86 14.07 -1.90 -16.96
C VAL A 86 13.18 -1.67 -18.19
N ALA A 87 13.07 -2.67 -19.06
CA ALA A 87 12.18 -2.59 -20.22
C ALA A 87 10.72 -2.43 -19.80
N LEU A 88 10.27 -3.17 -18.78
CA LEU A 88 8.91 -3.04 -18.23
C LEU A 88 8.64 -1.65 -17.68
N MET A 89 9.61 -0.99 -17.02
CA MET A 89 9.40 0.32 -16.39
C MET A 89 8.82 1.36 -17.36
N THR A 90 9.20 1.31 -18.62
CA THR A 90 8.82 2.30 -19.65
C THR A 90 7.86 1.75 -20.71
N THR A 91 7.47 0.48 -20.62
CA THR A 91 6.53 -0.15 -21.56
C THR A 91 5.10 -0.06 -21.01
N SER A 92 4.49 1.10 -21.19
CA SER A 92 3.13 1.34 -20.71
C SER A 92 2.11 0.42 -21.38
N GLN A 93 1.22 -0.17 -20.57
CA GLN A 93 0.17 -1.07 -21.03
C GLN A 93 -1.18 -0.37 -21.09
N ASP A 94 -1.94 -0.56 -22.15
CA ASP A 94 -3.25 0.08 -22.33
C ASP A 94 -4.27 -0.30 -21.25
N TRP A 95 -4.15 -1.52 -20.72
CA TRP A 95 -5.05 -2.00 -19.68
C TRP A 95 -4.75 -1.37 -18.31
N TRP A 96 -3.50 -0.91 -18.06
CA TRP A 96 -3.05 -0.19 -16.87
C TRP A 96 -1.92 0.78 -17.24
N PRO A 97 -2.23 2.00 -17.69
CA PRO A 97 -1.23 2.95 -18.17
C PRO A 97 -0.26 3.41 -17.07
N ALA A 98 1.01 3.57 -17.45
CA ALA A 98 2.03 4.11 -16.57
C ALA A 98 1.85 5.64 -16.40
N ASP A 99 1.89 6.09 -15.15
CA ASP A 99 1.90 7.53 -14.85
C ASP A 99 3.19 8.16 -15.37
N TYR A 100 3.07 9.25 -16.08
CA TYR A 100 4.21 9.94 -16.72
C TYR A 100 5.06 9.03 -17.60
N GLY A 101 4.51 7.91 -18.07
CA GLY A 101 5.19 6.94 -18.91
C GLY A 101 6.18 6.03 -18.19
N HIS A 102 6.14 5.96 -16.86
CA HIS A 102 7.08 5.16 -16.07
C HIS A 102 6.40 4.45 -14.89
N TYR A 103 6.51 3.11 -14.82
CA TYR A 103 5.95 2.33 -13.72
C TYR A 103 6.76 2.37 -12.42
N GLY A 104 7.97 2.94 -12.43
CA GLY A 104 8.86 2.96 -11.28
C GLY A 104 8.20 3.37 -9.97
N PRO A 105 7.49 4.51 -9.89
CA PRO A 105 6.81 4.92 -8.67
C PRO A 105 5.80 3.89 -8.16
N PHE A 106 5.08 3.25 -9.06
CA PHE A 106 4.11 2.20 -8.73
C PHE A 106 4.78 0.95 -8.15
N PHE A 107 5.92 0.56 -8.70
CA PHE A 107 6.69 -0.56 -8.20
C PHE A 107 7.48 -0.25 -6.92
N VAL A 108 7.93 0.98 -6.72
CA VAL A 108 8.48 1.42 -5.42
C VAL A 108 7.41 1.28 -4.34
N ARG A 109 6.19 1.75 -4.59
CA ARG A 109 5.07 1.57 -3.67
C ARG A 109 4.79 0.10 -3.39
N MET A 110 4.76 -0.76 -4.41
CA MET A 110 4.55 -2.19 -4.24
C MET A 110 5.63 -2.83 -3.34
N ALA A 111 6.89 -2.52 -3.58
CA ALA A 111 8.01 -3.07 -2.80
C ALA A 111 7.99 -2.57 -1.35
N TRP A 112 7.72 -1.29 -1.15
CA TRP A 112 7.54 -0.72 0.18
C TRP A 112 6.38 -1.39 0.93
N HIS A 113 5.24 -1.55 0.30
CA HIS A 113 4.07 -2.20 0.89
C HIS A 113 4.27 -3.70 1.16
N ALA A 114 5.23 -4.34 0.49
CA ALA A 114 5.68 -5.68 0.86
C ALA A 114 6.60 -5.66 2.08
N ALA A 115 7.56 -4.74 2.14
CA ALA A 115 8.55 -4.63 3.22
C ALA A 115 7.96 -4.01 4.49
N GLY A 116 7.14 -2.99 4.36
CA GLY A 116 6.58 -2.20 5.45
C GLY A 116 5.55 -2.91 6.31
N THR A 117 5.28 -4.19 6.08
CA THR A 117 4.49 -5.03 6.99
C THR A 117 5.29 -5.56 8.18
N TYR A 118 6.61 -5.32 8.21
CA TYR A 118 7.45 -5.75 9.32
C TYR A 118 7.11 -5.01 10.61
N ARG A 119 7.15 -5.74 11.72
CA ARG A 119 6.93 -5.21 13.06
C ARG A 119 7.86 -5.85 14.09
N THR A 120 8.40 -5.04 14.98
CA THR A 120 9.38 -5.47 15.99
C THR A 120 8.76 -6.24 17.14
N GLY A 121 7.45 -6.05 17.41
CA GLY A 121 6.78 -6.63 18.56
C GLY A 121 6.75 -8.15 18.58
N ASP A 122 6.70 -8.78 17.41
CA ASP A 122 6.72 -10.24 17.24
C ASP A 122 7.64 -10.70 16.09
N GLY A 123 8.30 -9.78 15.40
CA GLY A 123 9.19 -10.08 14.28
C GLY A 123 8.47 -10.56 13.01
N ARG A 124 7.14 -10.40 12.94
CA ARG A 124 6.32 -10.85 11.80
C ARG A 124 6.21 -9.78 10.72
N GLY A 125 5.69 -10.18 9.58
CA GLY A 125 5.58 -9.33 8.42
C GLY A 125 6.88 -9.21 7.62
N GLY A 126 6.98 -8.17 6.79
CA GLY A 126 8.12 -7.93 5.92
C GLY A 126 8.05 -8.66 4.58
N ALA A 127 9.08 -8.43 3.74
CA ALA A 127 9.10 -8.88 2.36
C ALA A 127 9.74 -10.27 2.17
N SER A 128 9.95 -11.05 3.24
CA SER A 128 10.77 -12.27 3.20
C SER A 128 10.11 -13.45 2.50
N ALA A 129 8.79 -13.45 2.31
CA ALA A 129 8.03 -14.63 1.89
C ALA A 129 7.00 -14.36 0.79
N GLY A 130 6.94 -13.15 0.26
CA GLY A 130 6.02 -12.79 -0.82
C GLY A 130 4.54 -12.78 -0.41
N THR A 131 4.23 -12.55 0.85
CA THR A 131 2.89 -12.64 1.46
C THR A 131 1.90 -11.62 0.95
N GLN A 132 2.34 -10.51 0.32
CA GLN A 132 1.45 -9.52 -0.31
C GLN A 132 0.47 -10.13 -1.34
N ARG A 133 0.73 -11.36 -1.80
CA ARG A 133 -0.15 -12.09 -2.72
C ARG A 133 -1.42 -12.65 -2.08
N PHE A 134 -1.43 -12.77 -0.75
CA PHE A 134 -2.46 -13.48 0.00
C PHE A 134 -3.29 -12.55 0.90
N ALA A 135 -4.49 -13.00 1.23
CA ALA A 135 -5.31 -12.36 2.23
C ALA A 135 -4.61 -12.34 3.62
N PRO A 136 -4.82 -11.29 4.42
CA PRO A 136 -5.61 -10.10 4.13
C PRO A 136 -4.84 -9.02 3.35
N LEU A 137 -3.51 -9.17 3.22
CA LEU A 137 -2.60 -8.14 2.69
C LEU A 137 -2.94 -7.73 1.25
N ASN A 138 -3.31 -8.70 0.40
CA ASN A 138 -3.67 -8.43 -0.99
C ASN A 138 -4.92 -7.55 -1.14
N SER A 139 -5.73 -7.44 -0.09
CA SER A 139 -7.03 -6.77 -0.08
C SER A 139 -7.13 -5.60 0.90
N TRP A 140 -6.03 -5.26 1.57
CA TRP A 140 -6.02 -4.05 2.37
C TRP A 140 -6.29 -2.81 1.52
N PRO A 141 -7.09 -1.85 2.01
CA PRO A 141 -7.39 -0.63 1.27
C PRO A 141 -6.15 0.13 0.81
N ASP A 142 -5.13 0.21 1.65
CA ASP A 142 -3.87 0.89 1.30
C ASP A 142 -3.04 0.12 0.25
N ASN A 143 -3.33 -1.15 0.02
CA ASN A 143 -2.79 -1.94 -1.08
C ASN A 143 -3.62 -1.80 -2.38
N GLY A 144 -4.53 -0.84 -2.42
CA GLY A 144 -5.37 -0.58 -3.57
C GLY A 144 -4.58 -0.50 -4.87
N ASN A 145 -5.01 -1.27 -5.85
CA ASN A 145 -4.39 -1.41 -7.17
C ASN A 145 -3.00 -2.08 -7.23
N LEU A 146 -2.41 -2.56 -6.12
CA LEU A 146 -1.16 -3.32 -6.18
C LEU A 146 -1.31 -4.73 -6.79
N ASP A 147 -2.51 -5.23 -6.88
CA ASP A 147 -2.86 -6.40 -7.69
C ASP A 147 -2.47 -6.19 -9.17
N LYS A 148 -2.64 -4.97 -9.72
CA LYS A 148 -2.20 -4.62 -11.07
C LYS A 148 -0.68 -4.57 -11.18
N ALA A 149 0.03 -4.10 -10.14
CA ALA A 149 1.49 -4.13 -10.12
C ALA A 149 2.00 -5.58 -10.24
N ARG A 150 1.44 -6.50 -9.44
CA ARG A 150 1.78 -7.93 -9.54
C ARG A 150 1.39 -8.52 -10.90
N ARG A 151 0.28 -8.10 -11.49
CA ARG A 151 -0.13 -8.54 -12.83
C ARG A 151 0.82 -8.06 -13.92
N LEU A 152 1.36 -6.84 -13.81
CA LEU A 152 2.38 -6.32 -14.72
C LEU A 152 3.69 -7.13 -14.66
N LEU A 153 4.04 -7.66 -13.49
CA LEU A 153 5.22 -8.51 -13.30
C LEU A 153 5.03 -9.95 -13.76
N TRP A 154 3.80 -10.38 -14.02
CA TRP A 154 3.51 -11.76 -14.35
C TRP A 154 4.30 -12.33 -15.55
N PRO A 155 4.50 -11.60 -16.67
CA PRO A 155 5.32 -12.09 -17.78
C PRO A 155 6.76 -12.39 -17.37
N ILE A 156 7.34 -11.58 -16.49
CA ILE A 156 8.70 -11.78 -15.97
C ILE A 156 8.71 -13.01 -15.05
N LYS A 157 7.74 -13.11 -14.15
CA LYS A 157 7.59 -14.29 -13.28
C LYS A 157 7.46 -15.58 -14.09
N GLN A 158 6.67 -15.58 -15.17
CA GLN A 158 6.53 -16.71 -16.06
C GLN A 158 7.85 -17.08 -16.76
N LYS A 159 8.59 -16.08 -17.24
CA LYS A 159 9.88 -16.28 -17.95
C LYS A 159 10.91 -16.99 -17.08
N TYR A 160 11.03 -16.58 -15.81
CA TYR A 160 12.04 -17.11 -14.90
C TYR A 160 11.53 -18.24 -13.99
N GLY A 161 10.24 -18.48 -13.96
CA GLY A 161 9.62 -19.61 -13.29
C GLY A 161 10.01 -19.77 -11.83
N SER A 162 10.46 -20.95 -11.46
CA SER A 162 10.83 -21.33 -10.09
C SER A 162 12.17 -20.77 -9.62
N THR A 163 13.03 -20.30 -10.54
CA THR A 163 14.32 -19.71 -10.16
C THR A 163 14.21 -18.29 -9.59
N LEU A 164 13.05 -17.64 -9.75
CA LEU A 164 12.75 -16.32 -9.22
C LEU A 164 11.46 -16.37 -8.42
N SER A 165 11.55 -16.31 -7.08
CA SER A 165 10.38 -16.23 -6.21
C SER A 165 9.63 -14.90 -6.37
N TRP A 166 8.38 -14.85 -5.94
CA TRP A 166 7.66 -13.59 -5.80
C TRP A 166 8.28 -12.70 -4.73
N ALA A 167 8.77 -13.28 -3.63
CA ALA A 167 9.45 -12.54 -2.58
C ALA A 167 10.64 -11.75 -3.12
N ASP A 168 11.51 -12.42 -3.88
CA ASP A 168 12.66 -11.75 -4.50
C ASP A 168 12.25 -10.81 -5.64
N LEU A 169 11.28 -11.19 -6.47
CA LEU A 169 10.81 -10.36 -7.57
C LEU A 169 10.22 -9.02 -7.08
N LEU A 170 9.40 -9.03 -6.03
CA LEU A 170 8.80 -7.81 -5.49
C LEU A 170 9.87 -6.83 -4.98
N VAL A 171 10.86 -7.32 -4.24
CA VAL A 171 11.96 -6.48 -3.70
C VAL A 171 12.90 -6.02 -4.81
N PHE A 172 13.32 -6.94 -5.68
CA PHE A 172 14.22 -6.60 -6.77
C PHE A 172 13.62 -5.60 -7.75
N THR A 173 12.33 -5.72 -8.02
CA THR A 173 11.60 -4.72 -8.83
C THR A 173 11.65 -3.34 -8.19
N GLY A 174 11.52 -3.24 -6.86
CA GLY A 174 11.67 -1.96 -6.15
C GLY A 174 13.05 -1.35 -6.32
N ASN A 175 14.11 -2.16 -6.19
CA ASN A 175 15.48 -1.70 -6.41
C ASN A 175 15.68 -1.20 -7.84
N VAL A 176 15.28 -2.00 -8.83
CA VAL A 176 15.42 -1.62 -10.26
C VAL A 176 14.60 -0.37 -10.57
N ALA A 177 13.42 -0.23 -9.97
CA ALA A 177 12.58 0.96 -10.12
C ALA A 177 13.30 2.22 -9.61
N LEU A 178 13.84 2.17 -8.39
CA LEU A 178 14.61 3.27 -7.80
C LEU A 178 15.82 3.63 -8.66
N GLU A 179 16.60 2.63 -9.09
CA GLU A 179 17.79 2.82 -9.92
C GLU A 179 17.46 3.40 -11.30
N SER A 180 16.35 2.96 -11.91
CA SER A 180 15.90 3.48 -13.20
C SER A 180 15.48 4.94 -13.18
N MET A 181 15.17 5.45 -11.97
CA MET A 181 14.83 6.85 -11.73
C MET A 181 15.99 7.66 -11.12
N GLY A 182 17.20 7.08 -11.08
CA GLY A 182 18.44 7.76 -10.70
C GLY A 182 18.84 7.66 -9.22
N PHE A 183 18.15 6.84 -8.41
CA PHE A 183 18.58 6.55 -7.04
C PHE A 183 19.60 5.41 -7.02
N ALA A 184 20.68 5.56 -6.27
CA ALA A 184 21.66 4.49 -6.07
C ALA A 184 21.27 3.64 -4.86
N THR A 185 20.86 2.39 -5.10
CA THR A 185 20.57 1.44 -4.02
C THR A 185 21.86 0.83 -3.45
N PHE A 186 21.79 0.29 -2.23
CA PHE A 186 22.93 -0.44 -1.66
C PHE A 186 23.21 -1.78 -2.34
N GLY A 187 22.26 -2.25 -3.14
CA GLY A 187 22.32 -3.54 -3.80
C GLY A 187 21.13 -4.43 -3.46
N PHE A 188 21.22 -5.68 -3.88
CA PHE A 188 20.17 -6.68 -3.71
C PHE A 188 20.76 -8.01 -3.27
N GLY A 189 20.22 -8.56 -2.19
CA GLY A 189 20.42 -9.93 -1.77
C GLY A 189 19.17 -10.75 -2.02
N GLY A 190 19.25 -11.81 -2.81
CA GLY A 190 18.17 -12.73 -3.10
C GLY A 190 18.25 -14.02 -2.31
N GLY A 191 17.31 -14.93 -2.55
CA GLY A 191 17.23 -16.23 -1.90
C GLY A 191 16.04 -16.37 -0.94
N ARG A 192 15.06 -15.44 -1.00
CA ARG A 192 13.80 -15.49 -0.24
C ARG A 192 12.87 -16.50 -0.89
N ALA A 193 12.61 -17.62 -0.22
CA ALA A 193 11.63 -18.58 -0.70
C ALA A 193 10.20 -18.03 -0.54
N ASP A 194 9.33 -18.38 -1.49
CA ASP A 194 7.91 -18.08 -1.37
C ASP A 194 7.22 -18.97 -0.34
N VAL A 195 6.27 -18.41 0.41
CA VAL A 195 5.19 -19.18 1.03
C VAL A 195 4.05 -19.39 0.01
N TRP A 196 3.25 -20.44 0.21
CA TRP A 196 2.21 -20.85 -0.75
C TRP A 196 0.80 -20.74 -0.21
N GLU A 197 0.67 -20.21 0.99
CA GLU A 197 -0.61 -19.93 1.65
C GLU A 197 -0.51 -18.70 2.54
N ALA A 198 -1.66 -18.17 2.93
CA ALA A 198 -1.73 -17.05 3.86
C ALA A 198 -1.21 -17.44 5.25
N GLU A 199 -0.57 -16.52 5.94
CA GLU A 199 -0.11 -16.71 7.32
C GLU A 199 -1.27 -16.44 8.29
N GLY A 200 -2.08 -17.46 8.56
CA GLY A 200 -3.29 -17.36 9.37
C GLY A 200 -3.07 -17.11 10.86
N ASP A 201 -1.84 -17.26 11.34
CA ASP A 201 -1.43 -17.04 12.72
C ASP A 201 -1.00 -15.59 13.03
N ILE A 202 -0.85 -14.75 12.01
CA ILE A 202 -0.47 -13.35 12.23
C ILE A 202 -1.70 -12.54 12.63
N TYR A 203 -1.62 -11.92 13.80
CA TYR A 203 -2.64 -10.97 14.25
C TYR A 203 -2.42 -9.59 13.63
N TRP A 204 -3.36 -9.15 12.79
CA TRP A 204 -3.34 -7.85 12.13
C TRP A 204 -4.32 -6.83 12.73
N GLY A 205 -4.94 -7.13 13.86
CA GLY A 205 -6.00 -6.34 14.46
C GLY A 205 -7.39 -6.73 13.92
N PRO A 206 -8.47 -6.22 14.53
CA PRO A 206 -9.83 -6.46 14.07
C PRO A 206 -10.07 -5.82 12.71
N GLU A 207 -10.63 -6.55 11.76
CA GLU A 207 -10.93 -6.04 10.40
C GLU A 207 -11.85 -4.83 10.41
N ALA A 208 -12.81 -4.79 11.32
CA ALA A 208 -13.73 -3.66 11.46
C ALA A 208 -13.03 -2.34 11.84
N ASP A 209 -11.84 -2.42 12.38
CA ASP A 209 -11.06 -1.29 12.87
C ASP A 209 -9.83 -1.00 12.00
N TRP A 210 -9.70 -1.64 10.83
CA TRP A 210 -8.54 -1.45 9.95
C TRP A 210 -8.40 -0.04 9.40
N LEU A 211 -9.49 0.70 9.29
CA LEU A 211 -9.50 2.07 8.79
C LEU A 211 -9.72 3.06 9.92
N GLY A 212 -9.05 4.20 9.80
CA GLY A 212 -9.18 5.31 10.71
C GLY A 212 -8.52 5.10 12.07
N ASP A 213 -8.88 5.93 13.01
CA ASP A 213 -8.23 6.05 14.30
C ASP A 213 -8.75 5.08 15.37
N LYS A 214 -9.70 4.23 15.05
CA LYS A 214 -10.30 3.23 15.96
C LYS A 214 -9.30 2.20 16.50
N ARG A 215 -8.17 2.02 15.81
CA ARG A 215 -7.08 1.15 16.24
C ARG A 215 -6.36 1.63 17.49
N TYR A 216 -6.49 2.91 17.82
CA TYR A 216 -5.89 3.50 19.00
C TYR A 216 -6.86 3.48 20.18
N ALA A 217 -6.36 3.17 21.38
CA ALA A 217 -7.12 3.24 22.64
C ALA A 217 -6.63 4.41 23.49
N GLY A 218 -7.55 5.02 24.27
CA GLY A 218 -7.22 6.09 25.20
C GLY A 218 -6.43 7.25 24.56
N GLU A 219 -5.26 7.53 25.09
CA GLU A 219 -4.34 8.58 24.59
C GLU A 219 -3.51 8.08 23.40
N ARG A 220 -4.14 7.47 22.40
CA ARG A 220 -3.53 6.95 21.18
C ARG A 220 -2.51 5.84 21.44
N LEU A 221 -2.86 4.89 22.28
CA LEU A 221 -2.09 3.68 22.50
C LEU A 221 -2.45 2.63 21.44
N LEU A 222 -1.45 2.17 20.72
CA LEU A 222 -1.58 1.08 19.76
C LEU A 222 -1.25 -0.25 20.45
N ALA A 223 -2.17 -1.22 20.37
CA ALA A 223 -1.99 -2.53 20.97
C ALA A 223 -0.75 -3.26 20.41
N ASN A 224 -0.01 -3.97 21.24
CA ASN A 224 1.05 -4.87 20.78
C ASN A 224 0.44 -6.15 20.18
N PRO A 225 1.03 -6.71 19.12
CA PRO A 225 2.28 -6.33 18.43
C PRO A 225 2.04 -5.39 17.23
N LEU A 226 0.90 -4.74 17.14
CA LEU A 226 0.50 -3.96 15.96
C LEU A 226 1.50 -2.85 15.61
N ALA A 227 1.65 -2.58 14.32
CA ALA A 227 2.51 -1.52 13.78
C ALA A 227 1.79 -0.76 12.63
N ALA A 228 2.51 -0.02 11.81
CA ALA A 228 1.96 0.88 10.80
C ALA A 228 1.02 0.24 9.78
N VAL A 229 1.26 -1.00 9.46
CA VAL A 229 0.74 -1.65 8.27
C VAL A 229 -0.60 -2.31 8.42
N GLN A 230 -1.07 -2.45 9.62
CA GLN A 230 -2.43 -2.95 9.78
C GLN A 230 -3.41 -1.87 9.32
N MET A 231 -4.64 -2.18 9.20
CA MET A 231 -5.72 -1.25 8.90
C MET A 231 -5.80 -0.77 7.46
N GLY A 232 -4.93 -1.22 6.58
CA GLY A 232 -4.89 -0.73 5.22
C GLY A 232 -4.29 0.66 5.07
N LEU A 233 -3.67 1.19 6.11
CA LEU A 233 -2.83 2.38 6.08
C LEU A 233 -1.44 1.98 6.54
N ILE A 234 -0.46 2.12 5.68
CA ILE A 234 0.93 1.71 5.95
C ILE A 234 1.61 2.63 6.95
N TYR A 235 1.07 3.80 7.16
CA TYR A 235 1.70 4.83 7.97
C TYR A 235 0.78 5.25 9.12
N VAL A 236 0.20 6.41 8.95
CA VAL A 236 -0.78 7.03 9.83
C VAL A 236 -1.85 7.69 8.97
N ASN A 237 -2.92 8.16 9.58
CA ASN A 237 -3.94 8.87 8.83
C ASN A 237 -3.34 10.12 8.16
N PRO A 238 -3.31 10.21 6.81
CA PRO A 238 -2.72 11.34 6.09
C PRO A 238 -3.48 12.66 6.32
N GLU A 239 -4.71 12.59 6.81
CA GLU A 239 -5.51 13.75 7.20
C GLU A 239 -5.22 14.22 8.63
N GLY A 240 -4.29 13.56 9.32
CA GLY A 240 -3.97 13.80 10.72
C GLY A 240 -4.78 12.92 11.69
N PRO A 241 -4.41 12.89 12.97
CA PRO A 241 -5.10 12.13 13.99
C PRO A 241 -6.59 12.52 14.05
N ASN A 242 -7.47 11.52 14.01
CA ASN A 242 -8.93 11.67 13.95
C ASN A 242 -9.43 12.48 12.74
N GLY A 243 -8.66 12.53 11.65
CA GLY A 243 -9.00 13.31 10.46
C GLY A 243 -8.78 14.81 10.62
N GLU A 244 -8.08 15.25 11.67
CA GLU A 244 -7.78 16.66 11.89
C GLU A 244 -6.36 17.00 11.40
N PRO A 245 -6.21 18.00 10.52
CA PRO A 245 -4.91 18.35 9.93
C PRO A 245 -4.00 19.08 10.92
N ASN A 246 -3.46 18.32 11.86
CA ASN A 246 -2.51 18.80 12.86
C ASN A 246 -1.15 18.12 12.69
N PRO A 247 -0.15 18.79 12.07
CA PRO A 247 1.16 18.18 11.81
C PRO A 247 1.91 17.75 13.08
N LEU A 248 1.74 18.47 14.18
CA LEU A 248 2.40 18.12 15.44
C LEU A 248 1.80 16.86 16.06
N ALA A 249 0.48 16.74 16.05
CA ALA A 249 -0.19 15.52 16.50
C ALA A 249 0.12 14.33 15.57
N ALA A 250 0.18 14.55 14.25
CA ALA A 250 0.59 13.53 13.29
C ALA A 250 2.01 13.01 13.54
N ALA A 251 2.94 13.88 13.95
CA ALA A 251 4.31 13.48 14.26
C ALA A 251 4.40 12.47 15.42
N HIS A 252 3.47 12.51 16.35
CA HIS A 252 3.35 11.51 17.42
C HIS A 252 3.05 10.12 16.86
N ASP A 253 2.00 10.02 16.04
CA ASP A 253 1.60 8.78 15.42
C ASP A 253 2.68 8.24 14.48
N ILE A 254 3.31 9.10 13.71
CA ILE A 254 4.41 8.74 12.80
C ILE A 254 5.55 8.10 13.58
N ARG A 255 6.03 8.74 14.65
CA ARG A 255 7.13 8.22 15.47
C ARG A 255 6.80 6.88 16.10
N GLU A 256 5.64 6.75 16.73
CA GLU A 256 5.19 5.49 17.33
C GLU A 256 5.14 4.38 16.29
N THR A 257 4.55 4.66 15.15
CA THR A 257 4.32 3.69 14.10
C THR A 257 5.62 3.20 13.46
N PHE A 258 6.50 4.13 13.11
CA PHE A 258 7.78 3.79 12.46
C PHE A 258 8.80 3.20 13.45
N ALA A 259 8.76 3.60 14.73
CA ALA A 259 9.57 2.95 15.76
C ALA A 259 9.23 1.46 15.90
N ARG A 260 7.95 1.08 15.74
CA ARG A 260 7.51 -0.32 15.73
C ARG A 260 7.94 -1.09 14.47
N MET A 261 8.45 -0.40 13.49
CA MET A 261 9.10 -0.97 12.29
C MET A 261 10.63 -0.91 12.38
N ALA A 262 11.19 -0.62 13.54
CA ALA A 262 12.62 -0.44 13.81
C ALA A 262 13.25 0.78 13.12
N MET A 263 12.49 1.84 12.84
CA MET A 263 12.99 3.06 12.20
C MET A 263 13.08 4.21 13.21
N ASN A 264 14.19 4.92 13.20
CA ASN A 264 14.37 6.18 13.93
C ASN A 264 13.81 7.38 13.14
N ASP A 265 13.89 8.57 13.70
CA ASP A 265 13.35 9.78 13.07
C ASP A 265 14.04 10.12 11.73
N GLU A 266 15.35 9.94 11.64
CA GLU A 266 16.11 10.23 10.42
C GLU A 266 15.73 9.25 9.29
N GLU A 267 15.68 7.98 9.59
CA GLU A 267 15.26 6.93 8.65
C GLU A 267 13.80 7.13 8.20
N THR A 268 12.93 7.51 9.13
CA THR A 268 11.52 7.81 8.86
C THR A 268 11.37 8.98 7.90
N VAL A 269 12.09 10.08 8.14
CA VAL A 269 12.07 11.25 7.26
C VAL A 269 12.68 10.91 5.90
N ALA A 270 13.79 10.17 5.86
CA ALA A 270 14.41 9.74 4.61
C ALA A 270 13.45 8.88 3.77
N LEU A 271 12.73 7.95 4.39
CA LEU A 271 11.75 7.11 3.71
C LEU A 271 10.56 7.94 3.20
N ILE A 272 9.97 8.79 4.03
CA ILE A 272 8.79 9.57 3.66
C ILE A 272 9.14 10.57 2.55
N ALA A 273 10.18 11.38 2.74
CA ALA A 273 10.59 12.37 1.75
C ALA A 273 11.13 11.73 0.48
N GLY A 274 11.87 10.63 0.61
CA GLY A 274 12.34 9.83 -0.51
C GLY A 274 11.19 9.24 -1.32
N GLY A 275 10.20 8.66 -0.66
CA GLY A 275 9.00 8.13 -1.30
C GLY A 275 8.20 9.20 -2.03
N HIS A 276 8.00 10.36 -1.41
CA HIS A 276 7.27 11.49 -2.01
C HIS A 276 8.06 12.23 -3.10
N THR A 277 9.31 11.87 -3.36
CA THR A 277 10.03 12.31 -4.56
C THR A 277 9.36 11.77 -5.83
N PHE A 278 8.79 10.59 -5.74
CA PHE A 278 8.25 9.85 -6.88
C PHE A 278 6.73 9.82 -6.93
N GLY A 279 6.22 9.70 -8.16
CA GLY A 279 4.84 9.34 -8.41
C GLY A 279 3.83 10.44 -8.18
N LYS A 280 2.61 9.99 -8.06
CA LYS A 280 1.43 10.84 -7.88
C LYS A 280 0.37 10.10 -7.07
N THR A 281 -0.56 10.86 -6.52
CA THR A 281 -1.83 10.34 -6.02
C THR A 281 -2.84 10.20 -7.15
N HIS A 282 -3.81 9.30 -6.98
CA HIS A 282 -4.95 9.10 -7.87
C HIS A 282 -6.24 9.28 -7.07
N GLY A 283 -7.04 10.24 -7.42
CA GLY A 283 -8.24 10.55 -6.65
C GLY A 283 -9.23 11.45 -7.41
N ALA A 284 -9.18 11.42 -8.75
CA ALA A 284 -10.01 12.27 -9.58
C ALA A 284 -11.50 11.91 -9.55
N GLY A 285 -11.86 10.68 -9.18
CA GLY A 285 -13.23 10.23 -9.06
C GLY A 285 -13.68 10.09 -7.61
N GLU A 286 -14.96 9.75 -7.39
CA GLU A 286 -15.51 9.49 -6.06
C GLU A 286 -15.33 8.02 -5.67
N THR A 287 -15.18 7.75 -4.37
CA THR A 287 -14.97 6.41 -3.81
C THR A 287 -16.11 5.45 -4.11
N THR A 288 -17.32 5.95 -4.28
CA THR A 288 -18.51 5.16 -4.66
C THR A 288 -18.39 4.45 -6.01
N ASN A 289 -17.42 4.85 -6.84
CA ASN A 289 -17.15 4.20 -8.11
C ASN A 289 -16.20 3.00 -8.00
N VAL A 290 -15.59 2.78 -6.83
CA VAL A 290 -14.62 1.70 -6.62
C VAL A 290 -15.34 0.41 -6.26
N GLY A 291 -15.10 -0.63 -7.04
CA GLY A 291 -15.59 -1.98 -6.77
C GLY A 291 -14.83 -2.66 -5.63
N PRO A 292 -15.23 -3.88 -5.27
CA PRO A 292 -14.63 -4.62 -4.17
C PRO A 292 -13.14 -4.91 -4.38
N GLU A 293 -12.46 -5.14 -3.27
CA GLU A 293 -11.08 -5.60 -3.19
C GLU A 293 -10.91 -7.01 -3.82
N PRO A 294 -9.68 -7.49 -4.05
CA PRO A 294 -9.44 -8.79 -4.70
C PRO A 294 -10.16 -9.97 -4.07
N GLU A 295 -10.24 -10.05 -2.73
CA GLU A 295 -10.94 -11.14 -2.04
C GLU A 295 -12.46 -11.04 -2.17
N GLY A 296 -13.02 -9.85 -2.24
CA GLY A 296 -14.45 -9.61 -2.43
C GLY A 296 -14.88 -9.54 -3.89
N ALA A 297 -13.94 -9.48 -4.82
CA ALA A 297 -14.23 -9.41 -6.25
C ALA A 297 -14.72 -10.75 -6.81
N SER A 298 -15.50 -10.69 -7.89
CA SER A 298 -16.00 -11.90 -8.54
C SER A 298 -14.87 -12.68 -9.21
N ILE A 299 -15.06 -13.99 -9.40
CA ILE A 299 -14.05 -14.89 -9.99
C ILE A 299 -13.65 -14.48 -11.41
N GLU A 300 -14.54 -13.83 -12.16
CA GLU A 300 -14.28 -13.33 -13.50
C GLU A 300 -13.21 -12.25 -13.52
N MET A 301 -12.98 -11.59 -12.38
CA MET A 301 -11.90 -10.62 -12.21
C MET A 301 -10.52 -11.28 -12.07
N GLN A 302 -10.46 -12.59 -11.89
CA GLN A 302 -9.21 -13.39 -11.86
C GLN A 302 -8.17 -12.86 -10.86
N GLY A 303 -8.61 -12.53 -9.65
CA GLY A 303 -7.78 -12.02 -8.57
C GLY A 303 -7.43 -10.54 -8.67
N LEU A 304 -8.08 -9.80 -9.58
CA LEU A 304 -8.02 -8.33 -9.61
C LEU A 304 -9.24 -7.76 -8.88
N GLY A 305 -9.01 -6.74 -8.09
CA GLY A 305 -10.05 -6.00 -7.38
C GLY A 305 -10.09 -4.52 -7.80
N TRP A 306 -10.78 -3.73 -7.01
CA TRP A 306 -10.87 -2.26 -7.11
C TRP A 306 -11.18 -1.75 -8.53
N LYS A 307 -12.04 -2.48 -9.26
CA LYS A 307 -12.49 -2.02 -10.56
C LYS A 307 -13.23 -0.71 -10.41
N ASN A 308 -12.74 0.34 -11.07
CA ASN A 308 -13.35 1.65 -10.98
C ASN A 308 -14.29 1.88 -12.18
N SER A 309 -15.50 2.34 -11.90
CA SER A 309 -16.51 2.67 -12.92
C SER A 309 -16.42 4.12 -13.42
N PHE A 310 -15.59 4.96 -12.81
CA PHE A 310 -15.42 6.35 -13.18
C PHE A 310 -14.50 6.49 -14.41
N GLY A 311 -14.95 7.14 -15.45
CA GLY A 311 -14.19 7.36 -16.68
C GLY A 311 -13.67 6.05 -17.29
N SER A 312 -12.35 5.97 -17.52
CA SER A 312 -11.72 4.73 -18.01
C SER A 312 -11.43 3.70 -16.92
N GLY A 313 -11.63 4.03 -15.64
CA GLY A 313 -11.31 3.20 -14.50
C GLY A 313 -9.82 3.00 -14.24
N LYS A 314 -8.95 3.72 -14.95
CA LYS A 314 -7.49 3.59 -14.89
C LYS A 314 -6.79 4.93 -15.08
N GLY A 315 -5.49 5.01 -14.76
CA GLY A 315 -4.76 6.27 -14.76
C GLY A 315 -5.36 7.25 -13.76
N VAL A 316 -5.62 8.48 -14.18
CA VAL A 316 -6.22 9.53 -13.34
C VAL A 316 -7.65 9.21 -12.86
N TYR A 317 -8.29 8.21 -13.43
CA TYR A 317 -9.64 7.79 -13.06
C TYR A 317 -9.65 6.61 -12.07
N SER A 318 -8.49 6.13 -11.63
CA SER A 318 -8.38 5.19 -10.52
C SER A 318 -8.35 5.96 -9.21
N ILE A 319 -9.13 5.52 -8.22
CA ILE A 319 -9.17 6.15 -6.89
C ILE A 319 -8.33 5.33 -5.95
N THR A 320 -7.40 5.99 -5.24
CA THR A 320 -6.63 5.39 -4.15
C THR A 320 -6.53 6.32 -2.93
N SER A 321 -6.61 7.64 -3.11
CA SER A 321 -6.36 8.59 -2.02
C SER A 321 -7.34 9.77 -1.96
N GLY A 322 -8.25 9.91 -2.91
CA GLY A 322 -9.14 11.08 -2.98
C GLY A 322 -8.47 12.41 -3.36
N ILE A 323 -7.14 12.43 -3.51
CA ILE A 323 -6.35 13.59 -3.93
C ILE A 323 -5.69 13.25 -5.26
N GLU A 324 -5.73 14.16 -6.23
CA GLU A 324 -5.15 13.98 -7.56
C GLU A 324 -3.95 14.90 -7.76
N GLY A 325 -2.78 14.35 -8.05
CA GLY A 325 -1.60 15.15 -8.40
C GLY A 325 -0.26 14.53 -8.01
N ALA A 326 0.82 15.10 -8.53
CA ALA A 326 2.18 14.74 -8.18
C ALA A 326 2.68 15.57 -7.00
N TRP A 327 3.53 14.97 -6.18
CA TRP A 327 4.15 15.61 -5.03
C TRP A 327 5.26 16.58 -5.43
N THR A 328 5.96 16.29 -6.54
CA THR A 328 7.11 17.03 -7.03
C THR A 328 6.97 17.39 -8.51
N PRO A 329 7.76 18.34 -9.01
CA PRO A 329 7.77 18.69 -10.44
C PRO A 329 8.24 17.56 -11.36
N ASN A 330 9.10 16.66 -10.86
CA ASN A 330 9.73 15.58 -11.63
C ASN A 330 9.45 14.21 -10.97
N PRO A 331 8.23 13.69 -11.08
CA PRO A 331 7.78 12.53 -10.29
C PRO A 331 8.38 11.18 -10.71
N ILE A 332 9.21 11.14 -11.73
CA ILE A 332 9.90 9.94 -12.22
C ILE A 332 11.43 10.08 -12.16
N GLN A 333 11.92 11.00 -11.35
CA GLN A 333 13.35 11.23 -11.18
C GLN A 333 13.71 11.48 -9.72
N TRP A 334 14.77 10.83 -9.23
CA TRP A 334 15.32 11.09 -7.91
C TRP A 334 15.89 12.51 -7.81
N ASN A 335 15.44 13.27 -6.81
CA ASN A 335 15.88 14.64 -6.54
C ASN A 335 15.39 15.11 -5.16
N ASN A 336 15.77 16.31 -4.76
CA ASN A 336 15.31 16.95 -3.52
C ASN A 336 14.00 17.75 -3.66
N GLY A 337 13.26 17.55 -4.74
CA GLY A 337 12.05 18.31 -5.05
C GLY A 337 10.97 18.27 -3.97
N CYS A 338 10.92 17.20 -3.16
CA CYS A 338 10.02 17.12 -2.03
C CYS A 338 10.36 18.21 -0.98
N PHE A 339 11.61 18.30 -0.55
CA PHE A 339 12.05 19.32 0.42
C PHE A 339 12.02 20.73 -0.17
N GLU A 340 12.43 20.89 -1.41
CA GLU A 340 12.37 22.19 -2.11
C GLU A 340 10.93 22.70 -2.17
N THR A 341 9.97 21.83 -2.46
CA THR A 341 8.55 22.17 -2.49
C THR A 341 8.04 22.45 -1.08
N LEU A 342 8.35 21.59 -0.10
CA LEU A 342 7.85 21.71 1.27
C LEU A 342 8.37 22.97 1.96
N PHE A 343 9.67 23.26 1.86
CA PHE A 343 10.31 24.37 2.58
C PHE A 343 10.44 25.65 1.75
N GLY A 344 10.28 25.56 0.45
CA GLY A 344 10.37 26.70 -0.46
C GLY A 344 9.15 27.62 -0.46
N CYS A 345 8.04 27.18 0.11
CA CYS A 345 6.76 27.91 0.11
C CYS A 345 6.18 28.05 1.52
N ALA A 346 5.41 29.11 1.75
CA ALA A 346 4.49 29.18 2.87
C ALA A 346 3.19 28.47 2.48
N TRP A 347 2.81 27.45 3.24
CA TRP A 347 1.63 26.65 2.94
C TRP A 347 0.42 27.15 3.71
N GLN A 348 -0.71 27.17 3.06
CA GLN A 348 -2.01 27.41 3.68
C GLN A 348 -2.91 26.20 3.46
N LEU A 349 -3.51 25.72 4.55
CA LEU A 349 -4.50 24.64 4.48
C LEU A 349 -5.70 25.09 3.68
N THR A 350 -6.11 24.27 2.71
CA THR A 350 -7.34 24.46 1.95
C THR A 350 -8.00 23.11 1.68
N LYS A 351 -9.30 23.12 1.45
CA LYS A 351 -10.01 21.93 1.00
C LYS A 351 -9.84 21.76 -0.50
N SER A 352 -9.64 20.52 -0.96
CA SER A 352 -9.69 20.20 -2.38
C SER A 352 -11.09 20.48 -2.92
N LEU A 353 -11.17 21.01 -4.16
CA LEU A 353 -12.45 21.09 -4.84
C LEU A 353 -12.92 19.65 -5.15
N PRO A 354 -14.24 19.37 -5.02
CA PRO A 354 -14.79 18.11 -5.52
C PRO A 354 -14.41 17.89 -6.98
N ALA A 355 -14.04 16.67 -7.33
CA ALA A 355 -13.76 16.34 -8.73
C ALA A 355 -14.97 16.71 -9.60
N PRO A 356 -14.77 17.35 -10.78
CA PRO A 356 -15.88 17.71 -11.64
C PRO A 356 -16.63 16.46 -12.09
N THR A 357 -17.93 16.48 -11.93
CA THR A 357 -18.87 15.41 -12.34
C THR A 357 -18.95 15.21 -13.85
N SER A 358 -18.35 16.06 -14.63
CA SER A 358 -18.29 15.95 -16.10
C SER A 358 -16.99 15.25 -16.50
N GLY A 359 -17.07 14.17 -17.27
CA GLY A 359 -15.97 13.32 -17.75
C GLY A 359 -14.85 14.00 -18.56
N ARG A 360 -14.59 15.25 -18.30
CA ARG A 360 -13.45 16.00 -18.79
C ARG A 360 -12.37 16.02 -17.69
N PRO A 361 -11.14 15.60 -17.97
CA PRO A 361 -10.07 15.70 -16.99
C PRO A 361 -10.03 17.15 -16.47
N PRO A 362 -9.86 17.35 -15.15
CA PRO A 362 -9.70 18.68 -14.61
C PRO A 362 -8.54 19.36 -15.33
N PRO A 363 -8.65 20.65 -15.65
CA PRO A 363 -7.51 21.39 -16.14
C PRO A 363 -6.39 21.19 -15.11
N ARG A 364 -5.18 20.88 -15.59
CA ARG A 364 -4.01 20.75 -14.70
C ARG A 364 -4.06 21.92 -13.73
N PRO A 365 -4.05 21.69 -12.42
CA PRO A 365 -4.02 22.79 -11.48
C PRO A 365 -2.87 23.69 -11.91
N ARG A 366 -3.16 24.90 -12.34
CA ARG A 366 -2.13 25.92 -12.49
C ARG A 366 -1.57 26.04 -11.09
N ARG A 367 -0.29 25.72 -10.92
CA ARG A 367 0.42 26.03 -9.70
C ARG A 367 0.01 27.43 -9.31
N PRO A 368 -0.57 27.68 -8.12
CA PRO A 368 -0.60 29.04 -7.62
C PRO A 368 0.86 29.48 -7.65
N PRO A 369 1.18 30.66 -8.17
CA PRO A 369 2.54 31.17 -8.10
C PRO A 369 2.94 31.06 -6.66
N CYS A 370 4.04 30.35 -6.40
CA CYS A 370 4.64 30.29 -5.07
C CYS A 370 4.78 31.75 -4.63
N PRO A 371 4.16 32.20 -3.53
CA PRO A 371 4.28 33.59 -3.13
C PRO A 371 5.75 33.90 -3.05
N THR A 372 6.24 34.77 -3.91
CA THR A 372 7.62 35.22 -3.92
C THR A 372 7.95 35.72 -2.53
N ARG A 373 8.95 35.11 -1.91
CA ARG A 373 9.47 35.51 -0.62
C ARG A 373 9.77 37.00 -0.69
N THR A 374 8.91 37.81 -0.13
CA THR A 374 9.23 39.24 0.11
C THR A 374 10.27 39.25 1.22
N THR A 375 11.52 39.31 0.84
CA THR A 375 12.61 39.64 1.75
C THR A 375 12.32 41.02 2.36
N PRO A 376 12.29 41.17 3.68
CA PRO A 376 12.23 42.51 4.27
C PRO A 376 13.45 43.30 3.80
N ARG A 377 13.23 44.38 3.06
CA ARG A 377 14.27 45.34 2.81
C ARG A 377 14.69 45.97 4.15
N GLY A 378 15.95 45.78 4.53
CA GLY A 378 16.57 46.58 5.55
C GLY A 378 17.36 45.79 6.59
N ALA A 379 18.55 45.32 6.23
CA ALA A 379 19.69 45.26 7.14
C ALA A 379 20.96 45.41 6.30
N THR A 380 21.49 46.58 6.25
CA THR A 380 22.86 46.86 5.80
C THR A 380 23.85 46.24 6.77
N PRO A 381 24.89 45.55 6.34
CA PRO A 381 25.93 45.06 7.23
C PRO A 381 26.79 46.26 7.68
N ARG A 382 27.04 46.30 8.96
CA ARG A 382 28.20 47.04 9.54
C ARG A 382 29.30 46.04 9.81
#